data_f755a749fb5d1acc70ffc43444f23b4b
#
_entry.id   f755a749fb5d1acc70ffc43444f23b4b
#
_cell.length_a   1.000
_cell.length_b   1.000
_cell.length_c   1.000
_cell.angle_alpha   90.00
_cell.angle_beta   90.00
_cell.angle_gamma   90.00
#
_symmetry.space_group_name_H-M   'P 1'
#
loop_
_entity.id
_entity.type
_entity.pdbx_description
1 polymer ?
#
loop_
_entity_poly.entity_id
_entity_poly.type
_entity_poly.pdbx_seq_one_letter_code
_entity_poly.pdbx_strand_id
1 'polypeptide(L)'
;MKSWSAKWKSSTQPRKQRKYAFNAPLHTLQKFAHSHLSPELRKKYGMRNIQIKVGDKVKVLRGQFKSKEGKVERVDLKDGKIYVTGVDYVKKNGSKVVFALRPSNVMILELQLADKKRKAKLEGSKKTSSPKLESKK
;
A
#
# COMPACT_ATOMS: atom_id res chain seq x y z
N MET A 1 5.76 8.96 -29.71
CA MET A 1 6.05 9.80 -28.52
C MET A 1 6.24 8.92 -27.28
N LYS A 2 7.26 9.15 -26.48
CA LYS A 2 7.39 8.48 -25.17
C LYS A 2 6.32 9.05 -24.24
N SER A 3 5.33 8.28 -23.88
CA SER A 3 4.22 8.70 -23.00
C SER A 3 4.63 8.81 -21.53
N TRP A 4 5.73 8.15 -21.14
CA TRP A 4 6.21 8.08 -19.75
C TRP A 4 7.74 7.97 -19.67
N SER A 5 8.36 8.56 -18.63
CA SER A 5 9.80 8.50 -18.38
C SER A 5 10.08 8.23 -16.91
N ALA A 6 10.96 7.24 -16.61
CA ALA A 6 11.41 6.93 -15.26
C ALA A 6 12.28 8.03 -14.64
N LYS A 7 12.96 8.80 -15.45
CA LYS A 7 13.85 9.91 -15.02
C LYS A 7 13.10 11.14 -14.54
N TRP A 8 11.82 11.27 -14.91
CA TRP A 8 11.03 12.44 -14.60
C TRP A 8 10.27 12.23 -13.27
N LYS A 9 10.72 12.82 -12.17
CA LYS A 9 10.15 12.65 -10.83
C LYS A 9 9.91 13.94 -10.06
N SER A 10 10.52 15.04 -10.47
CA SER A 10 10.76 16.20 -9.60
C SER A 10 9.89 17.41 -9.87
N SER A 11 8.89 17.31 -10.76
CA SER A 11 7.99 18.45 -10.99
C SER A 11 7.06 18.65 -9.79
N THR A 12 6.97 19.88 -9.31
CA THR A 12 6.03 20.29 -8.25
C THR A 12 4.62 20.58 -8.76
N GLN A 13 4.42 20.64 -10.09
CA GLN A 13 3.11 20.90 -10.68
C GLN A 13 2.17 19.70 -10.53
N PRO A 14 0.99 19.84 -9.86
CA PRO A 14 0.07 18.74 -9.59
C PRO A 14 -0.43 18.04 -10.87
N ARG A 15 -0.66 18.80 -11.94
CA ARG A 15 -1.08 18.25 -13.26
C ARG A 15 -0.04 17.27 -13.82
N LYS A 16 1.25 17.62 -13.76
CA LYS A 16 2.34 16.77 -14.25
C LYS A 16 2.48 15.52 -13.38
N GLN A 17 2.33 15.63 -12.06
CA GLN A 17 2.33 14.49 -11.14
C GLN A 17 1.18 13.51 -11.42
N ARG A 18 -0.02 14.01 -11.65
CA ARG A 18 -1.16 13.16 -12.05
C ARG A 18 -0.92 12.45 -13.37
N LYS A 19 -0.39 13.18 -14.39
CA LYS A 19 -0.04 12.60 -15.69
C LYS A 19 1.02 11.52 -15.58
N TYR A 20 2.04 11.74 -14.73
CA TYR A 20 3.07 10.74 -14.45
C TYR A 20 2.49 9.45 -13.87
N ALA A 21 1.65 9.57 -12.83
CA ALA A 21 1.01 8.41 -12.20
C ALA A 21 0.05 7.70 -13.18
N PHE A 22 -0.72 8.43 -13.98
CA PHE A 22 -1.68 7.86 -14.93
C PHE A 22 -1.00 7.05 -16.04
N ASN A 23 0.13 7.54 -16.58
CA ASN A 23 0.87 6.89 -17.66
C ASN A 23 1.95 5.91 -17.16
N ALA A 24 2.07 5.71 -15.85
CA ALA A 24 3.10 4.86 -15.27
C ALA A 24 2.90 3.38 -15.65
N PRO A 25 3.97 2.65 -16.01
CA PRO A 25 3.89 1.22 -16.25
C PRO A 25 3.56 0.46 -14.96
N LEU A 26 3.03 -0.75 -15.09
CA LEU A 26 2.48 -1.54 -13.99
C LEU A 26 3.47 -1.75 -12.83
N HIS A 27 4.74 -2.00 -13.13
CA HIS A 27 5.79 -2.17 -12.11
C HIS A 27 6.02 -0.91 -11.26
N THR A 28 5.70 0.27 -11.79
CA THR A 28 5.75 1.53 -11.04
C THR A 28 4.46 1.74 -10.26
N LEU A 29 3.28 1.42 -10.83
CA LEU A 29 1.99 1.47 -10.14
C LEU A 29 1.97 0.56 -8.89
N GLN A 30 2.63 -0.60 -8.96
CA GLN A 30 2.81 -1.47 -7.79
C GLN A 30 3.50 -0.76 -6.61
N LYS A 31 4.44 0.16 -6.88
CA LYS A 31 5.09 0.95 -5.81
C LYS A 31 4.13 1.96 -5.17
N PHE A 32 3.15 2.47 -5.91
CA PHE A 32 2.11 3.35 -5.36
C PHE A 32 1.09 2.60 -4.50
N ALA A 33 0.93 1.30 -4.71
CA ALA A 33 0.04 0.44 -3.92
C ALA A 33 0.68 -0.03 -2.60
N HIS A 34 1.54 0.78 -1.99
CA HIS A 34 2.10 0.50 -0.67
C HIS A 34 1.25 1.12 0.42
N SER A 35 1.08 0.37 1.52
CA SER A 35 0.39 0.82 2.74
C SER A 35 1.29 0.74 3.96
N HIS A 36 1.00 1.56 4.96
CA HIS A 36 1.74 1.55 6.22
C HIS A 36 1.55 0.22 6.95
N LEU A 37 2.59 -0.23 7.63
CA LEU A 37 2.53 -1.33 8.58
C LEU A 37 2.15 -0.81 9.97
N SER A 38 1.48 -1.64 10.78
CA SER A 38 1.26 -1.37 12.20
C SER A 38 2.59 -1.19 12.94
N PRO A 39 2.62 -0.50 14.09
CA PRO A 39 3.84 -0.33 14.88
C PRO A 39 4.51 -1.67 15.24
N GLU A 40 3.71 -2.68 15.55
CA GLU A 40 4.18 -4.04 15.85
C GLU A 40 4.88 -4.70 14.66
N LEU A 41 4.23 -4.66 13.46
CA LEU A 41 4.81 -5.19 12.24
C LEU A 41 6.06 -4.42 11.81
N ARG A 42 6.11 -3.11 12.07
CA ARG A 42 7.33 -2.32 11.80
C ARG A 42 8.50 -2.77 12.66
N LYS A 43 8.26 -2.98 13.96
CA LYS A 43 9.28 -3.53 14.90
C LYS A 43 9.71 -4.92 14.45
N LYS A 44 8.75 -5.78 14.06
CA LYS A 44 9.01 -7.16 13.65
C LYS A 44 9.83 -7.27 12.38
N TYR A 45 9.56 -6.44 11.36
CA TYR A 45 10.17 -6.57 10.02
C TYR A 45 11.16 -5.45 9.65
N GLY A 46 11.34 -4.43 10.50
CA GLY A 46 12.24 -3.31 10.22
C GLY A 46 11.82 -2.44 9.01
N MET A 47 10.58 -2.58 8.54
CA MET A 47 10.04 -1.88 7.36
C MET A 47 8.89 -0.96 7.74
N ARG A 48 8.80 0.21 7.09
CA ARG A 48 7.72 1.18 7.31
C ARG A 48 6.44 0.85 6.55
N ASN A 49 6.57 0.35 5.33
CA ASN A 49 5.46 0.06 4.43
C ASN A 49 5.77 -1.14 3.53
N ILE A 50 4.72 -1.75 3.00
CA ILE A 50 4.83 -2.83 2.03
C ILE A 50 3.67 -2.74 1.04
N GLN A 51 3.84 -3.35 -0.14
CA GLN A 51 2.77 -3.49 -1.11
C GLN A 51 1.61 -4.28 -0.51
N ILE A 52 0.40 -3.71 -0.59
CA ILE A 52 -0.83 -4.35 -0.15
C ILE A 52 -1.20 -5.49 -1.11
N LYS A 53 -1.72 -6.59 -0.56
CA LYS A 53 -2.22 -7.74 -1.31
C LYS A 53 -3.59 -8.15 -0.82
N VAL A 54 -4.28 -8.91 -1.66
CA VAL A 54 -5.55 -9.55 -1.30
C VAL A 54 -5.33 -10.47 -0.11
N GLY A 55 -6.26 -10.45 0.85
CA GLY A 55 -6.20 -11.23 2.09
C GLY A 55 -5.48 -10.55 3.26
N ASP A 56 -4.82 -9.40 3.05
CA ASP A 56 -4.26 -8.61 4.15
C ASP A 56 -5.38 -8.03 5.02
N LYS A 57 -5.23 -8.08 6.35
CA LYS A 57 -6.13 -7.38 7.28
C LYS A 57 -5.64 -5.95 7.47
N VAL A 58 -6.53 -5.01 7.24
CA VAL A 58 -6.22 -3.58 7.25
C VAL A 58 -7.16 -2.80 8.13
N LYS A 59 -6.68 -1.66 8.64
CA LYS A 59 -7.46 -0.65 9.37
C LYS A 59 -7.47 0.64 8.57
N VAL A 60 -8.64 1.23 8.41
CA VAL A 60 -8.81 2.52 7.73
C VAL A 60 -8.39 3.65 8.66
N LEU A 61 -7.47 4.51 8.21
CA LEU A 61 -6.94 5.61 9.00
C LEU A 61 -7.65 6.94 8.74
N ARG A 62 -8.19 7.13 7.53
CA ARG A 62 -8.76 8.42 7.08
C ARG A 62 -10.07 8.24 6.32
N GLY A 63 -10.91 9.26 6.37
CA GLY A 63 -12.21 9.33 5.67
C GLY A 63 -13.37 8.89 6.55
N GLN A 64 -14.55 8.80 5.96
CA GLN A 64 -15.80 8.45 6.65
C GLN A 64 -15.78 7.06 7.32
N PHE A 65 -14.94 6.15 6.82
CA PHE A 65 -14.79 4.79 7.37
C PHE A 65 -13.60 4.66 8.33
N LYS A 66 -13.09 5.77 8.87
CA LYS A 66 -11.99 5.78 9.84
C LYS A 66 -12.25 4.76 10.96
N SER A 67 -11.20 4.07 11.37
CA SER A 67 -11.18 3.03 12.42
C SER A 67 -11.83 1.68 12.03
N LYS A 68 -12.53 1.57 10.89
CA LYS A 68 -13.01 0.27 10.43
C LYS A 68 -11.85 -0.65 10.06
N GLU A 69 -12.02 -1.92 10.38
CA GLU A 69 -11.07 -3.00 10.06
C GLU A 69 -11.74 -4.01 9.14
N GLY A 70 -10.96 -4.60 8.24
CA GLY A 70 -11.45 -5.62 7.32
C GLY A 70 -10.33 -6.26 6.53
N LYS A 71 -10.66 -7.30 5.77
CA LYS A 71 -9.73 -7.94 4.83
C LYS A 71 -9.81 -7.28 3.47
N VAL A 72 -8.68 -7.21 2.78
CA VAL A 72 -8.62 -6.73 1.40
C VAL A 72 -9.17 -7.81 0.47
N GLU A 73 -10.23 -7.48 -0.25
CA GLU A 73 -10.87 -8.36 -1.25
C GLU A 73 -10.26 -8.20 -2.63
N ARG A 74 -10.03 -6.94 -3.04
CA ARG A 74 -9.52 -6.64 -4.37
C ARG A 74 -8.56 -5.46 -4.33
N VAL A 75 -7.51 -5.55 -5.16
CA VAL A 75 -6.54 -4.47 -5.38
C VAL A 75 -6.56 -4.11 -6.86
N ASP A 76 -6.88 -2.86 -7.16
CA ASP A 76 -6.84 -2.30 -8.49
C ASP A 76 -5.60 -1.41 -8.62
N LEU A 77 -4.59 -1.93 -9.30
CA LEU A 77 -3.32 -1.22 -9.49
C LEU A 77 -3.43 -0.08 -10.49
N LYS A 78 -4.27 -0.22 -11.51
CA LYS A 78 -4.43 0.80 -12.57
C LYS A 78 -5.03 2.07 -12.00
N ASP A 79 -6.10 1.93 -11.22
CA ASP A 79 -6.78 3.05 -10.58
C ASP A 79 -6.18 3.43 -9.21
N GLY A 80 -5.25 2.63 -8.69
CA GLY A 80 -4.65 2.82 -7.37
C GLY A 80 -5.67 2.73 -6.24
N LYS A 81 -6.63 1.80 -6.35
CA LYS A 81 -7.73 1.59 -5.40
C LYS A 81 -7.65 0.21 -4.76
N ILE A 82 -8.18 0.12 -3.56
CA ILE A 82 -8.36 -1.13 -2.82
C ILE A 82 -9.77 -1.23 -2.30
N TYR A 83 -10.27 -2.44 -2.19
CA TYR A 83 -11.60 -2.75 -1.70
C TYR A 83 -11.46 -3.66 -0.48
N VAL A 84 -12.18 -3.30 0.59
CA VAL A 84 -12.05 -3.91 1.92
C VAL A 84 -13.42 -4.38 2.39
N THR A 85 -13.51 -5.60 2.88
CA THR A 85 -14.75 -6.17 3.46
C THR A 85 -15.33 -5.25 4.53
N GLY A 86 -16.63 -5.00 4.46
CA GLY A 86 -17.35 -4.19 5.45
C GLY A 86 -17.19 -2.67 5.27
N VAL A 87 -16.58 -2.24 4.17
CA VAL A 87 -16.46 -0.81 3.81
C VAL A 87 -17.37 -0.53 2.62
N ASP A 88 -18.66 -0.44 2.89
CA ASP A 88 -19.70 -0.31 1.88
C ASP A 88 -20.41 1.05 1.99
N TYR A 89 -20.84 1.56 0.85
CA TYR A 89 -21.72 2.70 0.71
C TYR A 89 -23.12 2.24 0.31
N VAL A 90 -24.13 2.71 1.00
CA VAL A 90 -25.53 2.42 0.69
C VAL A 90 -26.06 3.50 -0.25
N LYS A 91 -26.49 3.11 -1.44
CA LYS A 91 -27.15 4.01 -2.39
C LYS A 91 -28.58 4.37 -1.94
N LYS A 92 -29.18 5.40 -2.54
CA LYS A 92 -30.56 5.79 -2.25
C LYS A 92 -31.60 4.68 -2.47
N ASN A 93 -31.33 3.76 -3.39
CA ASN A 93 -32.17 2.58 -3.65
C ASN A 93 -31.94 1.39 -2.68
N GLY A 94 -31.18 1.57 -1.59
CA GLY A 94 -30.88 0.53 -0.61
C GLY A 94 -29.76 -0.43 -1.00
N SER A 95 -29.28 -0.43 -2.26
CA SER A 95 -28.20 -1.32 -2.67
C SER A 95 -26.86 -0.93 -2.04
N LYS A 96 -26.09 -1.94 -1.59
CA LYS A 96 -24.74 -1.77 -1.06
C LYS A 96 -23.72 -1.81 -2.20
N VAL A 97 -22.79 -0.88 -2.19
CA VAL A 97 -21.66 -0.83 -3.13
C VAL A 97 -20.37 -0.69 -2.35
N VAL A 98 -19.40 -1.55 -2.66
CA VAL A 98 -18.10 -1.53 -1.98
C VAL A 98 -17.38 -0.20 -2.25
N PHE A 99 -16.95 0.47 -1.18
CA PHE A 99 -16.29 1.76 -1.28
C PHE A 99 -14.81 1.60 -1.58
N ALA A 100 -14.34 2.30 -2.61
CA ALA A 100 -12.94 2.26 -3.03
C ALA A 100 -12.07 3.15 -2.12
N LEU A 101 -11.07 2.56 -1.49
CA LEU A 101 -10.08 3.24 -0.66
C LEU A 101 -8.74 3.41 -1.40
N ARG A 102 -7.95 4.40 -1.00
CA ARG A 102 -6.55 4.50 -1.45
C ARG A 102 -5.62 3.74 -0.50
N PRO A 103 -4.58 3.05 -1.00
CA PRO A 103 -3.61 2.32 -0.17
C PRO A 103 -2.95 3.16 0.91
N SER A 104 -2.72 4.46 0.65
CA SER A 104 -2.15 5.40 1.60
C SER A 104 -3.05 5.73 2.82
N ASN A 105 -4.34 5.44 2.72
CA ASN A 105 -5.33 5.73 3.76
C ASN A 105 -5.59 4.55 4.70
N VAL A 106 -4.88 3.45 4.50
CA VAL A 106 -5.02 2.23 5.31
C VAL A 106 -3.70 1.83 5.95
N MET A 107 -3.78 1.11 7.06
CA MET A 107 -2.66 0.52 7.78
C MET A 107 -2.86 -0.99 7.82
N ILE A 108 -1.83 -1.75 7.52
CA ILE A 108 -1.85 -3.21 7.56
C ILE A 108 -1.65 -3.66 9.01
N LEU A 109 -2.60 -4.44 9.53
CA LEU A 109 -2.55 -5.07 10.86
C LEU A 109 -1.97 -6.47 10.78
N GLU A 110 -2.38 -7.26 9.77
CA GLU A 110 -1.92 -8.61 9.54
C GLU A 110 -1.57 -8.82 8.07
N LEU A 111 -0.51 -9.55 7.82
CA LEU A 111 0.02 -9.83 6.49
C LEU A 111 -0.35 -11.24 6.04
N GLN A 112 -0.90 -11.36 4.83
CA GLN A 112 -1.00 -12.65 4.15
C GLN A 112 0.37 -13.08 3.62
N LEU A 113 0.93 -14.17 4.15
CA LEU A 113 2.30 -14.65 3.89
C LEU A 113 2.37 -15.88 2.97
N ALA A 114 1.31 -16.21 2.24
CA ALA A 114 1.31 -17.34 1.31
C ALA A 114 2.35 -17.18 0.18
N ASP A 115 2.68 -15.94 -0.21
CA ASP A 115 3.64 -15.64 -1.26
C ASP A 115 5.08 -15.73 -0.74
N LYS A 116 5.84 -16.71 -1.27
CA LYS A 116 7.25 -16.94 -0.94
C LYS A 116 8.14 -15.70 -1.19
N LYS A 117 7.91 -14.96 -2.30
CA LYS A 117 8.68 -13.76 -2.63
C LYS A 117 8.42 -12.62 -1.63
N ARG A 118 7.16 -12.46 -1.19
CA ARG A 118 6.79 -11.48 -0.16
C ARG A 118 7.44 -11.81 1.18
N LYS A 119 7.40 -13.09 1.57
CA LYS A 119 8.04 -13.59 2.80
C LYS A 119 9.55 -13.36 2.79
N ALA A 120 10.23 -13.74 1.71
CA ALA A 120 11.66 -13.51 1.55
C ALA A 120 12.05 -12.02 1.63
N LYS A 121 11.24 -11.12 1.04
CA LYS A 121 11.45 -9.67 1.13
C LYS A 121 11.33 -9.15 2.56
N LEU A 122 10.39 -9.66 3.35
CA LEU A 122 10.19 -9.28 4.74
C LEU A 122 11.32 -9.79 5.64
N GLU A 123 11.81 -11.00 5.40
CA GLU A 123 12.90 -11.62 6.14
C GLU A 123 14.26 -11.01 5.78
N GLY A 124 14.49 -10.69 4.50
CA GLY A 124 15.71 -10.03 4.03
C GLY A 124 15.90 -8.62 4.59
N SER A 125 14.81 -7.92 4.87
CA SER A 125 14.86 -6.58 5.48
C SER A 125 15.34 -6.59 6.94
N LYS A 126 15.18 -7.69 7.67
CA LYS A 126 15.69 -7.82 9.04
C LYS A 126 17.22 -7.81 9.12
N LYS A 127 17.90 -8.33 8.09
CA LYS A 127 19.37 -8.42 8.06
C LYS A 127 20.06 -7.05 7.91
N THR A 128 19.36 -6.05 7.37
CA THR A 128 19.92 -4.71 7.13
C THR A 128 19.66 -3.71 8.26
N SER A 129 18.79 -4.05 9.22
CA SER A 129 18.42 -3.16 10.33
C SER A 129 19.19 -3.40 11.63
N SER A 130 20.14 -4.32 11.65
CA SER A 130 21.09 -4.45 12.78
C SER A 130 22.12 -3.31 12.68
N PRO A 131 22.24 -2.41 13.66
CA PRO A 131 23.30 -1.43 13.64
C PRO A 131 24.64 -2.16 13.78
N LYS A 132 25.51 -1.96 12.82
CA LYS A 132 26.90 -2.40 12.87
C LYS A 132 27.55 -1.57 13.99
N LEU A 133 27.61 -2.11 15.18
CA LEU A 133 28.46 -1.61 16.27
C LEU A 133 29.90 -1.96 15.85
N GLU A 134 30.50 -1.06 15.09
CA GLU A 134 31.96 -1.05 14.94
C GLU A 134 32.55 -0.42 16.18
N SER A 135 33.06 -1.26 17.06
CA SER A 135 34.03 -0.90 18.07
C SER A 135 35.29 -0.36 17.37
N LYS A 136 35.48 0.95 17.35
CA LYS A 136 36.81 1.53 17.16
C LYS A 136 37.49 1.56 18.51
N LYS A 137 38.47 0.68 18.64
CA LYS A 137 39.63 0.87 19.53
C LYS A 137 40.67 1.68 18.82
#